data_aa8bb7d7848e87c5a2a082b18c98779f
#
_entry.id   aa8bb7d7848e87c5a2a082b18c98779f
#
_cell.length_a   1.000
_cell.length_b   1.000
_cell.length_c   1.000
_cell.angle_alpha   90.00
_cell.angle_beta   90.00
_cell.angle_gamma   90.00
#
_symmetry.space_group_name_H-M   'P 1'
#
loop_
_entity.id
_entity.type
_entity.pdbx_description
1 polymer ?
#
loop_
_entity_poly.entity_id
_entity_poly.type
_entity_poly.pdbx_seq_one_letter_code
_entity_poly.pdbx_strand_id
1 'polypeptide(L)'
;VSPRRRAIVCGTSFGRFYLQALAQHPQIELAGVLSTGSRASAECAEQYGVAHYTAPSELPSDIDFACVVVRAGVSGGPGGDVSEALLSRGIHVLQEHPLHPAELARCLRSAHRHGVRYGVNAFYPTVAPIARFLQAAELLRRHAAPRFIDGSCGAQVLYPLLDVAARAVGRLRPSALLPFEPRRCGPYTSLHGDIGGVPCTLRVQNQIHPADADNHALLLHRLTLGFDTGILALADTHGPVIWSPRLHTHRDDTHRLVLRGSRTERLAVPSSELLVGTEPGTFRDVFDVLWPQAINRAVSEFIASWGDPSAAARSAQWASGLTAFWHDVSTALGSPELIYPDAPPPLDLAALLPGIGEHP
;
A
#
# COMPACT_ATOMS: atom_id res chain seq x y z
N VAL A 1 -22.38 7.59 -24.59
CA VAL A 1 -21.32 6.91 -23.83
C VAL A 1 -20.05 7.66 -24.16
N SER A 2 -19.34 8.22 -23.16
CA SER A 2 -18.05 8.86 -23.39
C SER A 2 -17.07 7.83 -23.98
N PRO A 3 -16.17 8.25 -24.90
CA PRO A 3 -15.20 7.32 -25.46
C PRO A 3 -14.33 6.73 -24.34
N ARG A 4 -13.98 5.45 -24.45
CA ARG A 4 -13.08 4.78 -23.51
C ARG A 4 -11.69 5.44 -23.58
N ARG A 5 -11.04 5.55 -22.44
CA ARG A 5 -9.65 6.00 -22.37
C ARG A 5 -8.70 4.89 -22.80
N ARG A 6 -7.78 5.19 -23.71
CA ARG A 6 -6.81 4.21 -24.21
C ARG A 6 -5.58 4.19 -23.32
N ALA A 7 -5.27 3.01 -22.78
CA ALA A 7 -4.21 2.82 -21.79
C ALA A 7 -3.22 1.74 -22.23
N ILE A 8 -1.97 1.90 -21.81
CA ILE A 8 -0.95 0.86 -21.89
C ILE A 8 -0.41 0.51 -20.50
N VAL A 9 0.17 -0.68 -20.38
CA VAL A 9 0.90 -1.11 -19.19
C VAL A 9 2.37 -1.30 -19.55
N CYS A 10 3.27 -0.68 -18.78
CA CYS A 10 4.70 -0.80 -18.95
C CYS A 10 5.27 -1.76 -17.90
N GLY A 11 5.86 -2.87 -18.34
CA GLY A 11 6.33 -3.97 -17.50
C GLY A 11 5.24 -5.02 -17.24
N THR A 12 5.65 -6.29 -17.13
CA THR A 12 4.75 -7.46 -17.07
C THR A 12 4.96 -8.35 -15.86
N SER A 13 5.87 -8.02 -14.95
CA SER A 13 6.04 -8.75 -13.69
C SER A 13 4.83 -8.51 -12.76
N PHE A 14 4.83 -7.47 -11.96
CA PHE A 14 3.65 -7.02 -11.21
C PHE A 14 2.59 -6.39 -12.14
N GLY A 15 2.99 -5.89 -13.30
CA GLY A 15 2.10 -5.33 -14.33
C GLY A 15 1.00 -6.27 -14.81
N ARG A 16 1.11 -7.60 -14.59
CA ARG A 16 0.03 -8.56 -14.90
C ARG A 16 -1.26 -8.22 -14.17
N PHE A 17 -1.19 -7.74 -12.93
CA PHE A 17 -2.38 -7.33 -12.17
C PHE A 17 -3.00 -6.06 -12.76
N TYR A 18 -2.16 -5.15 -13.31
CA TYR A 18 -2.66 -3.97 -14.02
C TYR A 18 -3.31 -4.34 -15.35
N LEU A 19 -2.75 -5.28 -16.11
CA LEU A 19 -3.35 -5.79 -17.35
C LEU A 19 -4.72 -6.39 -17.06
N GLN A 20 -4.83 -7.25 -16.04
CA GLN A 20 -6.09 -7.85 -15.62
C GLN A 20 -7.10 -6.78 -15.19
N ALA A 21 -6.70 -5.81 -14.40
CA ALA A 21 -7.57 -4.74 -13.92
C ALA A 21 -8.09 -3.88 -15.08
N LEU A 22 -7.19 -3.39 -15.94
CA LEU A 22 -7.55 -2.50 -17.05
C LEU A 22 -8.40 -3.20 -18.12
N ALA A 23 -8.12 -4.48 -18.40
CA ALA A 23 -8.94 -5.26 -19.35
C ALA A 23 -10.41 -5.41 -18.90
N GLN A 24 -10.67 -5.35 -17.58
CA GLN A 24 -12.01 -5.45 -17.01
C GLN A 24 -12.65 -4.08 -16.73
N HIS A 25 -11.91 -2.97 -16.90
CA HIS A 25 -12.40 -1.66 -16.53
C HIS A 25 -13.37 -1.11 -17.58
N PRO A 26 -14.60 -0.69 -17.20
CA PRO A 26 -15.65 -0.35 -18.17
C PRO A 26 -15.35 0.88 -19.03
N GLN A 27 -14.52 1.79 -18.54
CA GLN A 27 -14.19 3.07 -19.17
C GLN A 27 -12.81 3.08 -19.82
N ILE A 28 -12.09 1.95 -19.83
CA ILE A 28 -10.73 1.86 -20.36
C ILE A 28 -10.68 0.86 -21.52
N GLU A 29 -9.90 1.18 -22.52
CA GLU A 29 -9.45 0.29 -23.56
C GLU A 29 -7.97 -0.02 -23.32
N LEU A 30 -7.66 -1.27 -23.02
CA LEU A 30 -6.28 -1.71 -22.93
C LEU A 30 -5.71 -1.81 -24.34
N ALA A 31 -4.80 -0.89 -24.70
CA ALA A 31 -4.28 -0.73 -26.06
C ALA A 31 -2.97 -1.47 -26.30
N GLY A 32 -2.21 -1.79 -25.23
CA GLY A 32 -0.95 -2.49 -25.40
C GLY A 32 -0.11 -2.67 -24.15
N VAL A 33 0.97 -3.39 -24.36
CA VAL A 33 2.05 -3.63 -23.38
C VAL A 33 3.33 -2.99 -23.90
N LEU A 34 4.02 -2.24 -23.06
CA LEU A 34 5.38 -1.74 -23.33
C LEU A 34 6.38 -2.48 -22.44
N SER A 35 7.39 -3.08 -23.01
CA SER A 35 8.43 -3.81 -22.27
C SER A 35 9.74 -3.84 -23.02
N THR A 36 10.76 -4.47 -22.44
CA THR A 36 12.07 -4.65 -23.08
C THR A 36 12.11 -5.78 -24.14
N GLY A 37 10.97 -6.35 -24.51
CA GLY A 37 10.88 -7.35 -25.58
C GLY A 37 11.12 -8.80 -25.12
N SER A 38 10.97 -9.11 -23.82
CA SER A 38 11.07 -10.50 -23.36
C SER A 38 9.94 -11.37 -23.90
N ARG A 39 10.21 -12.67 -24.08
CA ARG A 39 9.21 -13.66 -24.50
C ARG A 39 7.97 -13.64 -23.55
N ALA A 40 8.20 -13.60 -22.25
CA ALA A 40 7.11 -13.53 -21.26
C ALA A 40 6.22 -12.29 -21.42
N SER A 41 6.81 -11.16 -21.85
CA SER A 41 6.02 -9.94 -22.11
C SER A 41 5.22 -10.03 -23.41
N ALA A 42 5.77 -10.69 -24.44
CA ALA A 42 5.05 -10.95 -25.68
C ALA A 42 3.87 -11.91 -25.46
N GLU A 43 4.06 -13.01 -24.73
CA GLU A 43 3.02 -13.95 -24.33
C GLU A 43 1.93 -13.25 -23.50
N CYS A 44 2.33 -12.32 -22.64
CA CYS A 44 1.38 -11.51 -21.87
C CYS A 44 0.51 -10.61 -22.76
N ALA A 45 1.09 -9.95 -23.74
CA ALA A 45 0.35 -9.12 -24.70
C ALA A 45 -0.62 -9.98 -25.57
N GLU A 46 -0.16 -11.14 -26.03
CA GLU A 46 -0.97 -12.11 -26.77
C GLU A 46 -2.17 -12.60 -25.94
N GLN A 47 -1.97 -12.92 -24.66
CA GLN A 47 -3.04 -13.35 -23.76
C GLN A 47 -4.20 -12.36 -23.68
N TYR A 48 -3.89 -11.06 -23.74
CA TYR A 48 -4.90 -9.99 -23.71
C TYR A 48 -5.33 -9.51 -25.11
N GLY A 49 -4.76 -10.07 -26.19
CA GLY A 49 -5.06 -9.68 -27.56
C GLY A 49 -4.68 -8.23 -27.88
N VAL A 50 -3.60 -7.71 -27.27
CA VAL A 50 -3.16 -6.31 -27.42
C VAL A 50 -1.79 -6.22 -28.06
N ALA A 51 -1.43 -5.04 -28.58
CA ALA A 51 -0.13 -4.79 -29.19
C ALA A 51 1.01 -4.87 -28.16
N HIS A 52 2.17 -5.37 -28.59
CA HIS A 52 3.39 -5.39 -27.82
C HIS A 52 4.37 -4.39 -28.43
N TYR A 53 4.80 -3.41 -27.63
CA TYR A 53 5.74 -2.36 -27.98
C TYR A 53 7.05 -2.57 -27.22
N THR A 54 8.18 -2.23 -27.85
CA THR A 54 9.50 -2.35 -27.21
C THR A 54 10.15 -1.00 -26.91
N ALA A 55 9.63 0.06 -27.53
CA ALA A 55 10.09 1.42 -27.27
C ALA A 55 8.89 2.40 -27.20
N PRO A 56 8.98 3.48 -26.39
CA PRO A 56 7.95 4.50 -26.33
C PRO A 56 7.67 5.16 -27.69
N SER A 57 8.66 5.22 -28.61
CA SER A 57 8.51 5.76 -29.96
C SER A 57 7.55 5.00 -30.87
N GLU A 58 7.32 3.72 -30.58
CA GLU A 58 6.43 2.83 -31.35
C GLU A 58 4.94 3.03 -30.99
N LEU A 59 4.66 3.68 -29.87
CA LEU A 59 3.30 3.88 -29.42
C LEU A 59 2.50 4.77 -30.37
N PRO A 60 1.22 4.45 -30.63
CA PRO A 60 0.33 5.34 -31.36
C PRO A 60 0.09 6.65 -30.61
N SER A 61 -0.34 7.68 -31.35
CA SER A 61 -0.51 9.03 -30.79
C SER A 61 -1.77 9.21 -29.95
N ASP A 62 -2.65 8.24 -29.94
CA ASP A 62 -3.96 8.27 -29.28
C ASP A 62 -4.01 7.49 -27.95
N ILE A 63 -2.85 7.26 -27.34
CA ILE A 63 -2.76 6.73 -25.96
C ILE A 63 -3.01 7.88 -24.98
N ASP A 64 -4.05 7.74 -24.14
CA ASP A 64 -4.37 8.72 -23.10
C ASP A 64 -3.42 8.62 -21.90
N PHE A 65 -3.14 7.39 -21.42
CA PHE A 65 -2.27 7.20 -20.26
C PHE A 65 -1.54 5.87 -20.25
N ALA A 66 -0.53 5.80 -19.40
CA ALA A 66 0.26 4.60 -19.14
C ALA A 66 0.33 4.29 -17.64
N CYS A 67 0.20 3.02 -17.29
CA CYS A 67 0.58 2.50 -15.99
C CYS A 67 2.01 1.97 -16.06
N VAL A 68 2.95 2.66 -15.42
CA VAL A 68 4.38 2.25 -15.40
C VAL A 68 4.64 1.40 -14.19
N VAL A 69 4.80 0.09 -14.41
CA VAL A 69 4.93 -0.95 -13.39
C VAL A 69 6.30 -1.64 -13.55
N VAL A 70 7.32 -0.83 -13.45
CA VAL A 70 8.72 -1.26 -13.63
C VAL A 70 9.44 -1.16 -12.29
N ARG A 71 10.03 -2.28 -11.86
CA ARG A 71 10.68 -2.37 -10.55
C ARG A 71 11.77 -1.31 -10.39
N ALA A 72 11.72 -0.60 -9.27
CA ALA A 72 12.76 0.29 -8.80
C ALA A 72 13.12 -0.03 -7.34
N GLY A 73 14.31 0.38 -6.91
CA GLY A 73 14.80 0.24 -5.54
C GLY A 73 15.17 1.58 -4.93
N VAL A 74 15.84 1.54 -3.78
CA VAL A 74 16.33 2.75 -3.08
C VAL A 74 17.29 3.56 -3.95
N SER A 75 18.05 2.90 -4.84
CA SER A 75 18.96 3.54 -5.80
C SER A 75 18.27 3.98 -7.11
N GLY A 76 16.97 3.81 -7.24
CA GLY A 76 16.21 4.08 -8.47
C GLY A 76 16.05 2.88 -9.39
N GLY A 77 15.57 3.13 -10.61
CA GLY A 77 15.35 2.11 -11.63
C GLY A 77 14.93 2.70 -12.98
N PRO A 78 14.73 1.88 -14.01
CA PRO A 78 14.40 2.35 -15.35
C PRO A 78 12.99 2.94 -15.48
N GLY A 79 12.13 2.77 -14.47
CA GLY A 79 10.74 3.24 -14.50
C GLY A 79 10.62 4.76 -14.63
N GLY A 80 11.54 5.52 -14.03
CA GLY A 80 11.59 6.98 -14.15
C GLY A 80 11.87 7.45 -15.57
N ASP A 81 12.80 6.81 -16.28
CA ASP A 81 13.17 7.16 -17.65
C ASP A 81 12.03 6.81 -18.64
N VAL A 82 11.39 5.65 -18.46
CA VAL A 82 10.18 5.26 -19.22
C VAL A 82 9.06 6.28 -19.00
N SER A 83 8.81 6.67 -17.75
CA SER A 83 7.80 7.65 -17.41
C SER A 83 8.08 9.01 -18.05
N GLU A 84 9.32 9.50 -18.00
CA GLU A 84 9.70 10.79 -18.60
C GLU A 84 9.54 10.78 -20.13
N ALA A 85 9.90 9.65 -20.79
CA ALA A 85 9.70 9.48 -22.22
C ALA A 85 8.21 9.52 -22.61
N LEU A 86 7.34 8.88 -21.83
CA LEU A 86 5.89 8.89 -22.06
C LEU A 86 5.28 10.27 -21.83
N LEU A 87 5.65 10.94 -20.74
CA LEU A 87 5.20 12.29 -20.42
C LEU A 87 5.58 13.29 -21.52
N SER A 88 6.79 13.16 -22.10
CA SER A 88 7.24 14.01 -23.21
C SER A 88 6.44 13.82 -24.50
N ARG A 89 5.71 12.73 -24.63
CA ARG A 89 4.80 12.43 -25.75
C ARG A 89 3.35 12.88 -25.48
N GLY A 90 3.09 13.56 -24.36
CA GLY A 90 1.74 13.99 -24.00
C GLY A 90 0.88 12.89 -23.37
N ILE A 91 1.47 11.79 -22.90
CA ILE A 91 0.79 10.67 -22.28
C ILE A 91 0.78 10.87 -20.76
N HIS A 92 -0.39 10.81 -20.11
CA HIS A 92 -0.49 10.81 -18.65
C HIS A 92 0.15 9.54 -18.08
N VAL A 93 0.79 9.61 -16.90
CA VAL A 93 1.49 8.47 -16.30
C VAL A 93 1.06 8.25 -14.86
N LEU A 94 0.64 7.02 -14.55
CA LEU A 94 0.51 6.50 -13.19
C LEU A 94 1.62 5.48 -12.97
N GLN A 95 2.60 5.81 -12.13
CA GLN A 95 3.75 4.95 -11.86
C GLN A 95 3.60 4.21 -10.55
N GLU A 96 3.90 2.91 -10.55
CA GLU A 96 3.93 2.08 -9.34
C GLU A 96 5.13 2.45 -8.47
N HIS A 97 4.90 2.44 -7.16
CA HIS A 97 5.95 2.65 -6.15
C HIS A 97 6.95 1.45 -6.10
N PRO A 98 8.13 1.61 -5.47
CA PRO A 98 8.76 2.85 -5.02
C PRO A 98 9.50 3.57 -6.15
N LEU A 99 9.95 4.80 -5.86
CA LEU A 99 10.74 5.62 -6.78
C LEU A 99 11.86 6.33 -6.02
N HIS A 100 12.94 6.62 -6.71
CA HIS A 100 13.96 7.51 -6.16
C HIS A 100 13.48 8.97 -6.17
N PRO A 101 13.76 9.81 -5.13
CA PRO A 101 13.30 11.18 -5.08
C PRO A 101 13.67 12.05 -6.29
N ALA A 102 14.87 11.85 -6.86
CA ALA A 102 15.31 12.57 -8.05
C ALA A 102 14.51 12.18 -9.31
N GLU A 103 14.14 10.90 -9.46
CA GLU A 103 13.30 10.41 -10.56
C GLU A 103 11.90 11.02 -10.46
N LEU A 104 11.29 10.98 -9.28
CA LEU A 104 10.00 11.61 -9.02
C LEU A 104 10.02 13.10 -9.40
N ALA A 105 11.04 13.83 -8.95
CA ALA A 105 11.16 15.26 -9.26
C ALA A 105 11.33 15.52 -10.76
N ARG A 106 12.05 14.67 -11.51
CA ARG A 106 12.17 14.77 -12.98
C ARG A 106 10.82 14.54 -13.66
N CYS A 107 10.11 13.47 -13.28
CA CYS A 107 8.81 13.12 -13.83
C CYS A 107 7.77 14.22 -13.57
N LEU A 108 7.71 14.79 -12.36
CA LEU A 108 6.81 15.90 -12.03
C LEU A 108 7.10 17.16 -12.87
N ARG A 109 8.38 17.50 -13.06
CA ARG A 109 8.76 18.62 -13.93
C ARG A 109 8.41 18.36 -15.40
N SER A 110 8.62 17.13 -15.88
CA SER A 110 8.26 16.73 -17.24
C SER A 110 6.75 16.81 -17.46
N ALA A 111 5.96 16.28 -16.53
CA ALA A 111 4.50 16.34 -16.57
C ALA A 111 3.99 17.79 -16.63
N HIS A 112 4.53 18.67 -15.78
CA HIS A 112 4.19 20.09 -15.80
C HIS A 112 4.53 20.76 -17.13
N ARG A 113 5.72 20.51 -17.68
CA ARG A 113 6.18 21.07 -18.97
C ARG A 113 5.29 20.67 -20.13
N HIS A 114 4.81 19.43 -20.14
CA HIS A 114 4.01 18.89 -21.24
C HIS A 114 2.49 18.95 -21.01
N GLY A 115 2.05 19.56 -19.92
CA GLY A 115 0.62 19.73 -19.63
C GLY A 115 -0.12 18.42 -19.32
N VAL A 116 0.57 17.38 -18.92
CA VAL A 116 0.02 16.07 -18.56
C VAL A 116 0.06 15.79 -17.06
N ARG A 117 -0.56 14.71 -16.62
CA ARG A 117 -0.57 14.28 -15.22
C ARG A 117 0.44 13.18 -14.99
N TYR A 118 1.11 13.27 -13.86
CA TYR A 118 1.95 12.22 -13.30
C TYR A 118 1.49 11.93 -11.88
N GLY A 119 1.27 10.67 -11.58
CA GLY A 119 0.88 10.18 -10.26
C GLY A 119 1.72 8.98 -9.83
N VAL A 120 1.87 8.82 -8.52
CA VAL A 120 2.49 7.62 -7.93
C VAL A 120 1.39 6.79 -7.28
N ASN A 121 1.31 5.53 -7.67
CA ASN A 121 0.42 4.56 -7.03
C ASN A 121 1.15 3.84 -5.90
N ALA A 122 0.73 4.07 -4.66
CA ALA A 122 1.18 3.30 -3.50
C ALA A 122 0.44 1.96 -3.37
N PHE A 123 -0.53 1.69 -4.25
CA PHE A 123 -1.34 0.49 -4.38
C PHE A 123 -2.17 0.13 -3.13
N TYR A 124 -1.51 -0.19 -2.02
CA TYR A 124 -2.16 -0.75 -0.83
C TYR A 124 -3.21 0.15 -0.14
N PRO A 125 -3.11 1.49 -0.12
CA PRO A 125 -4.19 2.33 0.43
C PRO A 125 -5.54 2.15 -0.24
N THR A 126 -5.58 1.63 -1.49
CA THR A 126 -6.81 1.34 -2.24
C THR A 126 -7.30 -0.10 -2.08
N VAL A 127 -6.53 -1.00 -1.45
CA VAL A 127 -6.96 -2.36 -1.10
C VAL A 127 -8.05 -2.28 -0.03
N ALA A 128 -9.17 -2.97 -0.25
CA ALA A 128 -10.41 -2.75 0.50
C ALA A 128 -10.26 -2.78 2.04
N PRO A 129 -9.58 -3.77 2.70
CA PRO A 129 -9.38 -3.74 4.14
C PRO A 129 -8.59 -2.53 4.62
N ILE A 130 -7.52 -2.16 3.90
CA ILE A 130 -6.70 -0.98 4.25
C ILE A 130 -7.49 0.30 4.05
N ALA A 131 -8.25 0.43 2.97
CA ALA A 131 -9.14 1.57 2.75
C ALA A 131 -10.17 1.73 3.88
N ARG A 132 -10.71 0.63 4.41
CA ARG A 132 -11.60 0.63 5.56
C ARG A 132 -10.89 1.02 6.85
N PHE A 133 -9.69 0.52 7.08
CA PHE A 133 -8.84 0.96 8.20
C PHE A 133 -8.62 2.47 8.16
N LEU A 134 -8.31 3.03 6.99
CA LEU A 134 -8.12 4.47 6.80
C LEU A 134 -9.41 5.27 7.04
N GLN A 135 -10.56 4.79 6.57
CA GLN A 135 -11.87 5.41 6.84
C GLN A 135 -12.19 5.42 8.33
N ALA A 136 -11.97 4.30 9.02
CA ALA A 136 -12.16 4.21 10.47
C ALA A 136 -11.22 5.14 11.24
N ALA A 137 -9.93 5.19 10.84
CA ALA A 137 -8.96 6.10 11.42
C ALA A 137 -9.38 7.58 11.25
N GLU A 138 -9.89 7.95 10.07
CA GLU A 138 -10.40 9.29 9.82
C GLU A 138 -11.59 9.64 10.75
N LEU A 139 -12.55 8.73 10.89
CA LEU A 139 -13.69 8.93 11.79
C LEU A 139 -13.23 9.08 13.24
N LEU A 140 -12.35 8.20 13.72
CA LEU A 140 -11.82 8.25 15.09
C LEU A 140 -11.06 9.55 15.37
N ARG A 141 -10.26 10.05 14.42
CA ARG A 141 -9.54 11.32 14.56
C ARG A 141 -10.44 12.55 14.71
N ARG A 142 -11.70 12.48 14.31
CA ARG A 142 -12.67 13.55 14.56
C ARG A 142 -13.08 13.64 16.04
N HIS A 143 -12.84 12.56 16.81
CA HIS A 143 -13.21 12.45 18.22
C HIS A 143 -12.01 12.45 19.17
N ALA A 144 -10.86 11.95 18.74
CA ALA A 144 -9.66 11.86 19.57
C ALA A 144 -8.39 11.94 18.71
N ALA A 145 -7.33 12.52 19.25
CA ALA A 145 -6.02 12.50 18.60
C ALA A 145 -5.37 11.11 18.72
N PRO A 146 -4.65 10.64 17.66
CA PRO A 146 -3.83 9.45 17.76
C PRO A 146 -2.71 9.63 18.79
N ARG A 147 -2.44 8.58 19.58
CA ARG A 147 -1.44 8.57 20.66
C ARG A 147 -0.17 7.84 20.28
N PHE A 148 -0.29 6.77 19.49
CA PHE A 148 0.85 5.99 19.03
C PHE A 148 0.50 5.19 17.78
N ILE A 149 1.54 4.77 17.06
CA ILE A 149 1.52 3.84 15.94
C ILE A 149 2.42 2.66 16.29
N ASP A 150 1.94 1.45 16.05
CA ASP A 150 2.74 0.22 16.11
C ASP A 150 2.49 -0.60 14.87
N GLY A 151 3.55 -1.16 14.24
CA GLY A 151 3.38 -1.90 13.01
C GLY A 151 4.53 -2.82 12.62
N SER A 152 4.28 -3.64 11.62
CA SER A 152 5.29 -4.52 11.05
C SER A 152 5.07 -4.71 9.56
N CYS A 153 6.16 -4.87 8.79
CA CYS A 153 6.07 -5.20 7.36
C CYS A 153 7.32 -5.91 6.84
N GLY A 154 7.20 -6.46 5.63
CA GLY A 154 8.37 -6.77 4.79
C GLY A 154 8.97 -5.49 4.19
N ALA A 155 10.28 -5.48 3.94
CA ALA A 155 10.97 -4.31 3.39
C ALA A 155 10.42 -3.89 2.01
N GLN A 156 9.99 -4.84 1.18
CA GLN A 156 9.42 -4.60 -0.15
C GLN A 156 8.12 -3.79 -0.13
N VAL A 157 7.41 -3.77 1.01
CA VAL A 157 6.16 -3.03 1.19
C VAL A 157 6.26 -1.93 2.26
N LEU A 158 7.48 -1.50 2.58
CA LEU A 158 7.72 -0.41 3.52
C LEU A 158 7.15 0.92 3.01
N TYR A 159 7.30 1.22 1.72
CA TYR A 159 6.75 2.45 1.12
C TYR A 159 5.24 2.59 1.38
N PRO A 160 4.41 1.62 1.01
CA PRO A 160 2.97 1.70 1.28
C PRO A 160 2.62 1.63 2.78
N LEU A 161 3.39 0.95 3.64
CA LEU A 161 3.13 1.00 5.08
C LEU A 161 3.28 2.43 5.62
N LEU A 162 4.34 3.15 5.21
CA LEU A 162 4.54 4.56 5.59
C LEU A 162 3.43 5.45 5.06
N ASP A 163 2.93 5.20 3.84
CA ASP A 163 1.77 5.91 3.28
C ASP A 163 0.50 5.66 4.10
N VAL A 164 0.20 4.40 4.39
CA VAL A 164 -0.97 4.02 5.20
C VAL A 164 -0.90 4.64 6.60
N ALA A 165 0.26 4.58 7.26
CA ALA A 165 0.45 5.15 8.59
C ALA A 165 0.27 6.67 8.59
N ALA A 166 0.87 7.38 7.61
CA ALA A 166 0.73 8.83 7.47
C ALA A 166 -0.71 9.25 7.18
N ARG A 167 -1.44 8.52 6.33
CA ARG A 167 -2.87 8.73 6.07
C ARG A 167 -3.72 8.45 7.30
N ALA A 168 -3.41 7.39 8.05
CA ALA A 168 -4.13 7.04 9.27
C ALA A 168 -4.02 8.13 10.34
N VAL A 169 -2.88 8.81 10.47
CA VAL A 169 -2.73 9.97 11.36
C VAL A 169 -3.17 11.30 10.73
N GLY A 170 -3.45 11.30 9.41
CA GLY A 170 -3.98 12.46 8.67
C GLY A 170 -2.94 13.47 8.23
N ARG A 171 -1.65 13.20 8.42
CA ARG A 171 -0.55 14.09 8.00
C ARG A 171 0.76 13.30 7.87
N LEU A 172 1.59 13.76 6.94
CA LEU A 172 2.87 13.11 6.69
C LEU A 172 4.02 13.76 7.49
N ARG A 173 3.93 15.02 7.86
CA ARG A 173 5.03 15.74 8.52
C ARG A 173 4.59 16.32 9.87
N PRO A 174 5.52 16.44 10.84
CA PRO A 174 6.91 15.93 10.83
C PRO A 174 6.94 14.40 10.87
N SER A 175 7.96 13.77 10.25
CA SER A 175 8.18 12.32 10.34
C SER A 175 9.67 12.01 10.29
N ALA A 176 10.11 11.12 11.18
CA ALA A 176 11.45 10.56 11.21
C ALA A 176 11.41 9.19 11.89
N LEU A 177 12.04 8.19 11.29
CA LEU A 177 12.19 6.85 11.86
C LEU A 177 13.64 6.42 11.71
N LEU A 178 14.22 5.95 12.79
CA LEU A 178 15.60 5.47 12.84
C LEU A 178 15.66 4.08 13.48
N PRO A 179 16.62 3.24 13.07
CA PRO A 179 16.89 1.97 13.73
C PRO A 179 17.23 2.18 15.20
N PHE A 180 16.72 1.29 16.05
CA PHE A 180 16.96 1.26 17.48
C PHE A 180 17.83 0.05 17.85
N GLU A 181 18.71 0.19 18.84
CA GLU A 181 19.55 -0.91 19.32
C GLU A 181 18.85 -1.75 20.43
N PRO A 182 18.97 -3.08 20.42
CA PRO A 182 19.67 -3.89 19.43
C PRO A 182 18.96 -3.81 18.06
N ARG A 183 19.77 -3.56 17.02
CA ARG A 183 19.27 -3.25 15.67
C ARG A 183 18.37 -4.35 15.09
N ARG A 184 18.63 -5.59 15.50
CA ARG A 184 17.89 -6.76 15.03
C ARG A 184 17.31 -7.59 16.17
N CYS A 185 16.07 -8.02 15.98
CA CYS A 185 15.42 -9.00 16.82
C CYS A 185 14.78 -10.08 15.93
N GLY A 186 15.45 -11.20 15.76
CA GLY A 186 15.06 -12.22 14.78
C GLY A 186 15.17 -11.68 13.34
N PRO A 187 14.15 -11.90 12.50
CA PRO A 187 14.14 -11.46 11.11
C PRO A 187 13.87 -9.95 10.95
N TYR A 188 13.55 -9.23 12.03
CA TYR A 188 13.13 -7.84 12.00
C TYR A 188 14.20 -6.87 12.48
N THR A 189 14.25 -5.71 11.83
CA THR A 189 14.90 -4.50 12.35
C THR A 189 13.83 -3.58 12.92
N SER A 190 14.04 -3.12 14.16
CA SER A 190 13.13 -2.18 14.82
C SER A 190 13.47 -0.74 14.47
N LEU A 191 12.45 0.05 14.17
CA LEU A 191 12.53 1.49 13.88
C LEU A 191 11.68 2.23 14.91
N HIS A 192 12.20 3.33 15.44
CA HIS A 192 11.51 4.20 16.38
C HIS A 192 11.56 5.65 15.93
N GLY A 193 10.55 6.41 16.27
CA GLY A 193 10.44 7.83 15.97
C GLY A 193 9.01 8.31 15.88
N ASP A 194 8.69 9.09 14.85
CA ASP A 194 7.39 9.70 14.66
C ASP A 194 6.94 9.61 13.21
N ILE A 195 5.62 9.48 13.01
CA ILE A 195 4.95 9.70 11.72
C ILE A 195 3.86 10.74 11.94
N GLY A 196 3.93 11.87 11.22
CA GLY A 196 3.02 12.99 11.40
C GLY A 196 3.06 13.55 12.84
N GLY A 197 4.21 13.46 13.55
CA GLY A 197 4.36 13.87 14.95
C GLY A 197 3.60 12.97 15.94
N VAL A 198 3.23 11.74 15.52
CA VAL A 198 2.68 10.71 16.40
C VAL A 198 3.77 9.66 16.64
N PRO A 199 4.11 9.35 17.92
CA PRO A 199 5.11 8.34 18.25
C PRO A 199 4.85 7.02 17.52
N CYS A 200 5.91 6.45 16.94
CA CYS A 200 5.82 5.30 16.08
C CYS A 200 6.90 4.27 16.37
N THR A 201 6.51 3.01 16.43
CA THR A 201 7.39 1.84 16.45
C THR A 201 7.06 0.93 15.28
N LEU A 202 8.02 0.66 14.41
CA LEU A 202 7.86 -0.29 13.31
C LEU A 202 8.90 -1.40 13.40
N ARG A 203 8.51 -2.60 12.96
CA ARG A 203 9.42 -3.72 12.74
C ARG A 203 9.42 -4.05 11.26
N VAL A 204 10.59 -3.98 10.62
CA VAL A 204 10.75 -4.25 9.19
C VAL A 204 11.58 -5.51 9.01
N GLN A 205 11.03 -6.51 8.31
CA GLN A 205 11.80 -7.65 7.85
C GLN A 205 12.67 -7.20 6.69
N ASN A 206 13.93 -6.83 6.98
CA ASN A 206 14.90 -6.38 6.00
C ASN A 206 15.71 -7.56 5.44
N GLN A 207 15.00 -8.53 4.87
CA GLN A 207 15.53 -9.75 4.26
C GLN A 207 14.94 -9.92 2.87
N ILE A 208 15.72 -10.41 1.91
CA ILE A 208 15.29 -10.61 0.53
C ILE A 208 15.90 -11.89 -0.05
N HIS A 209 15.10 -12.66 -0.77
CA HIS A 209 15.60 -13.74 -1.61
C HIS A 209 15.93 -13.15 -2.99
N PRO A 210 17.19 -13.25 -3.51
CA PRO A 210 17.59 -12.54 -4.73
C PRO A 210 16.80 -12.92 -5.97
N ALA A 211 16.40 -14.18 -6.09
CA ALA A 211 15.64 -14.68 -7.23
C ALA A 211 14.12 -14.59 -7.03
N ASP A 212 13.65 -14.36 -5.80
CA ASP A 212 12.22 -14.36 -5.45
C ASP A 212 11.94 -13.37 -4.32
N ALA A 213 12.06 -12.10 -4.64
CA ALA A 213 12.02 -11.01 -3.66
C ALA A 213 10.66 -10.83 -2.97
N ASP A 214 9.58 -11.34 -3.55
CA ASP A 214 8.22 -11.03 -3.10
C ASP A 214 7.59 -12.14 -2.22
N ASN A 215 8.09 -13.40 -2.31
CA ASN A 215 7.44 -14.55 -1.66
C ASN A 215 7.96 -14.91 -0.25
N HIS A 216 9.03 -14.28 0.22
CA HIS A 216 9.65 -14.66 1.51
C HIS A 216 9.40 -13.65 2.64
N ALA A 217 8.43 -12.75 2.46
CA ALA A 217 7.95 -11.90 3.54
C ALA A 217 7.07 -12.72 4.50
N LEU A 218 7.39 -12.66 5.79
CA LEU A 218 6.60 -13.33 6.85
C LEU A 218 5.21 -12.69 6.99
N LEU A 219 5.10 -11.41 6.65
CA LEU A 219 3.84 -10.67 6.52
C LEU A 219 4.05 -9.47 5.59
N LEU A 220 3.00 -9.01 4.93
CA LEU A 220 3.07 -7.78 4.17
C LEU A 220 2.91 -6.57 5.09
N HIS A 221 1.72 -6.37 5.70
CA HIS A 221 1.46 -5.25 6.60
C HIS A 221 0.67 -5.69 7.83
N ARG A 222 1.06 -5.15 8.98
CA ARG A 222 0.27 -5.09 10.21
C ARG A 222 0.42 -3.70 10.78
N LEU A 223 -0.67 -3.05 11.19
CA LEU A 223 -0.63 -1.69 11.70
C LEU A 223 -1.68 -1.50 12.81
N THR A 224 -1.27 -0.83 13.88
CA THR A 224 -2.13 -0.43 14.99
C THR A 224 -2.04 1.07 15.18
N LEU A 225 -3.19 1.71 15.32
CA LEU A 225 -3.33 3.11 15.68
C LEU A 225 -4.02 3.21 17.04
N GLY A 226 -3.30 3.71 18.05
CA GLY A 226 -3.79 3.84 19.41
C GLY A 226 -4.41 5.21 19.68
N PHE A 227 -5.51 5.22 20.44
CA PHE A 227 -6.22 6.40 20.94
C PHE A 227 -6.43 6.27 22.45
N ASP A 228 -6.77 7.37 23.12
CA ASP A 228 -7.14 7.31 24.55
C ASP A 228 -8.39 6.45 24.78
N THR A 229 -9.24 6.28 23.78
CA THR A 229 -10.51 5.54 23.82
C THR A 229 -10.40 4.08 23.41
N GLY A 230 -9.30 3.65 22.79
CA GLY A 230 -9.12 2.28 22.29
C GLY A 230 -8.07 2.17 21.21
N ILE A 231 -8.04 1.02 20.55
CA ILE A 231 -7.06 0.64 19.54
C ILE A 231 -7.78 0.24 18.26
N LEU A 232 -7.36 0.83 17.14
CA LEU A 232 -7.74 0.40 15.80
C LEU A 232 -6.61 -0.44 15.21
N ALA A 233 -6.88 -1.69 14.88
CA ALA A 233 -5.90 -2.63 14.35
C ALA A 233 -6.25 -3.10 12.94
N LEU A 234 -5.28 -3.04 12.03
CA LEU A 234 -5.22 -3.81 10.79
C LEU A 234 -4.38 -5.05 11.07
N ALA A 235 -5.02 -6.20 11.20
CA ALA A 235 -4.35 -7.43 11.61
C ALA A 235 -3.45 -8.03 10.52
N ASP A 236 -3.84 -7.84 9.26
CA ASP A 236 -3.10 -8.21 8.06
C ASP A 236 -3.49 -7.29 6.90
N THR A 237 -2.71 -7.28 5.83
CA THR A 237 -2.96 -6.52 4.60
C THR A 237 -4.37 -6.74 4.03
N HIS A 238 -4.84 -7.97 4.11
CA HIS A 238 -6.12 -8.40 3.54
C HIS A 238 -7.24 -8.49 4.60
N GLY A 239 -6.99 -7.98 5.81
CA GLY A 239 -7.94 -7.95 6.94
C GLY A 239 -7.61 -8.95 8.03
N PRO A 240 -8.36 -8.98 9.11
CA PRO A 240 -9.47 -8.09 9.45
C PRO A 240 -9.04 -6.72 9.99
N VAL A 241 -10.02 -5.80 10.09
CA VAL A 241 -9.89 -4.51 10.80
C VAL A 241 -10.72 -4.57 12.06
N ILE A 242 -10.08 -4.33 13.20
CA ILE A 242 -10.66 -4.52 14.53
C ILE A 242 -10.57 -3.22 15.31
N TRP A 243 -11.67 -2.83 15.93
CA TRP A 243 -11.69 -1.82 16.97
C TRP A 243 -11.78 -2.48 18.35
N SER A 244 -10.87 -2.15 19.24
CA SER A 244 -10.86 -2.63 20.63
C SER A 244 -10.98 -1.43 21.56
N PRO A 245 -12.15 -1.16 22.13
CA PRO A 245 -12.34 -0.10 23.11
C PRO A 245 -11.45 -0.29 24.33
N ARG A 246 -10.98 0.82 24.90
CA ARG A 246 -10.17 0.79 26.11
C ARG A 246 -11.02 0.34 27.30
N LEU A 247 -10.61 -0.72 27.96
CA LEU A 247 -11.21 -1.13 29.22
C LEU A 247 -11.02 -0.03 30.26
N HIS A 248 -12.12 0.44 30.83
CA HIS A 248 -12.15 1.36 31.95
C HIS A 248 -13.35 1.08 32.83
N THR A 249 -13.11 0.93 34.13
CA THR A 249 -14.13 0.65 35.15
C THR A 249 -13.96 1.64 36.28
N HIS A 250 -15.07 2.15 36.81
CA HIS A 250 -15.07 2.98 38.01
C HIS A 250 -14.57 2.21 39.24
N ARG A 251 -14.02 2.92 40.19
CA ARG A 251 -13.66 2.39 41.51
C ARG A 251 -14.56 3.01 42.56
N ASP A 252 -14.93 2.22 43.57
CA ASP A 252 -15.59 2.69 44.75
C ASP A 252 -14.64 3.41 45.72
N ASP A 253 -15.16 3.90 46.83
CA ASP A 253 -14.40 4.65 47.84
C ASP A 253 -13.35 3.75 48.55
N THR A 254 -13.44 2.43 48.38
CA THR A 254 -12.46 1.44 48.88
C THR A 254 -11.47 1.00 47.78
N HIS A 255 -11.42 1.72 46.64
CA HIS A 255 -10.57 1.40 45.46
C HIS A 255 -10.89 0.08 44.75
N ARG A 256 -12.04 -0.55 44.99
CA ARG A 256 -12.47 -1.77 44.29
C ARG A 256 -13.20 -1.41 43.01
N LEU A 257 -13.08 -2.28 42.01
CA LEU A 257 -13.77 -2.13 40.72
C LEU A 257 -15.28 -2.26 40.93
N VAL A 258 -16.05 -1.28 40.40
CA VAL A 258 -17.52 -1.32 40.38
C VAL A 258 -17.97 -2.17 39.19
N LEU A 259 -18.39 -3.39 39.46
CA LEU A 259 -18.78 -4.36 38.41
C LEU A 259 -20.31 -4.55 38.33
N ARG A 260 -21.09 -3.98 39.24
CA ARG A 260 -22.57 -4.07 39.29
C ARG A 260 -23.15 -2.77 39.83
N GLY A 261 -24.41 -2.53 39.50
CA GLY A 261 -25.16 -1.32 39.95
C GLY A 261 -24.92 -0.10 39.08
N SER A 262 -25.04 1.08 39.66
CA SER A 262 -24.84 2.36 38.98
C SER A 262 -23.37 2.55 38.52
N ARG A 263 -23.13 3.33 37.47
CA ARG A 263 -21.80 3.65 36.92
C ARG A 263 -21.10 2.45 36.23
N THR A 264 -21.91 1.50 35.71
CA THR A 264 -21.42 0.31 35.00
C THR A 264 -21.72 0.32 33.50
N GLU A 265 -22.18 1.42 32.94
CA GLU A 265 -22.60 1.56 31.53
C GLU A 265 -21.48 1.18 30.56
N ARG A 266 -20.23 1.44 30.94
CA ARG A 266 -19.06 1.07 30.14
C ARG A 266 -18.81 -0.44 30.04
N LEU A 267 -19.36 -1.21 30.97
CA LEU A 267 -19.25 -2.67 30.94
C LEU A 267 -20.16 -3.32 29.89
N ALA A 268 -21.11 -2.56 29.32
CA ALA A 268 -21.95 -3.00 28.21
C ALA A 268 -21.34 -2.76 26.84
N VAL A 269 -20.19 -2.07 26.76
CA VAL A 269 -19.47 -1.87 25.49
C VAL A 269 -18.82 -3.17 25.06
N PRO A 270 -18.95 -3.61 23.78
CA PRO A 270 -18.25 -4.77 23.27
C PRO A 270 -16.74 -4.66 23.50
N SER A 271 -16.08 -5.75 23.90
CA SER A 271 -14.63 -5.76 24.14
C SER A 271 -13.82 -5.64 22.85
N SER A 272 -14.42 -5.99 21.71
CA SER A 272 -13.87 -5.82 20.37
C SER A 272 -15.00 -5.79 19.35
N GLU A 273 -14.78 -5.04 18.27
CA GLU A 273 -15.71 -4.93 17.14
C GLU A 273 -14.94 -5.19 15.84
N LEU A 274 -15.44 -6.11 15.03
CA LEU A 274 -14.96 -6.36 13.70
C LEU A 274 -15.56 -5.32 12.76
N LEU A 275 -14.77 -4.32 12.33
CA LEU A 275 -15.25 -3.23 11.49
C LEU A 275 -15.45 -3.63 10.03
N VAL A 276 -14.75 -4.66 9.60
CA VAL A 276 -14.93 -5.32 8.32
C VAL A 276 -14.66 -6.80 8.54
N GLY A 277 -15.72 -7.56 8.55
CA GLY A 277 -15.71 -9.00 8.44
C GLY A 277 -16.22 -9.33 7.04
N THR A 278 -15.35 -9.53 6.13
CA THR A 278 -15.60 -10.45 5.05
C THR A 278 -15.00 -11.77 5.50
N GLU A 279 -15.66 -12.87 5.21
CA GLU A 279 -15.03 -14.17 5.23
C GLU A 279 -13.62 -14.01 4.61
N PRO A 280 -12.56 -14.49 5.26
CA PRO A 280 -11.22 -14.39 4.70
C PRO A 280 -11.22 -15.08 3.35
N GLY A 281 -11.03 -14.31 2.29
CA GLY A 281 -10.89 -14.86 0.95
C GLY A 281 -9.62 -15.70 0.82
N THR A 282 -9.58 -16.54 -0.19
CA THR A 282 -8.35 -17.26 -0.56
C THR A 282 -7.33 -16.28 -1.16
N PHE A 283 -6.05 -16.66 -1.23
CA PHE A 283 -5.07 -15.89 -2.00
C PHE A 283 -5.44 -15.78 -3.48
N ARG A 284 -6.22 -16.73 -4.02
CA ARG A 284 -6.79 -16.61 -5.35
C ARG A 284 -7.74 -15.42 -5.43
N ASP A 285 -8.65 -15.27 -4.47
CA ASP A 285 -9.57 -14.12 -4.42
C ASP A 285 -8.83 -12.80 -4.26
N VAL A 286 -7.72 -12.80 -3.52
CA VAL A 286 -6.84 -11.62 -3.41
C VAL A 286 -6.31 -11.21 -4.77
N PHE A 287 -5.76 -12.15 -5.54
CA PHE A 287 -5.13 -11.86 -6.83
C PHE A 287 -6.15 -11.65 -7.97
N ASP A 288 -7.24 -12.39 -7.96
CA ASP A 288 -8.21 -12.36 -9.06
C ASP A 288 -9.26 -11.26 -8.90
N VAL A 289 -9.51 -10.81 -7.66
CA VAL A 289 -10.58 -9.85 -7.36
C VAL A 289 -10.06 -8.62 -6.61
N LEU A 290 -9.47 -8.82 -5.44
CA LEU A 290 -9.18 -7.72 -4.51
C LEU A 290 -8.14 -6.73 -5.08
N TRP A 291 -7.04 -7.24 -5.63
CA TRP A 291 -5.98 -6.43 -6.21
C TRP A 291 -6.39 -5.74 -7.50
N PRO A 292 -7.03 -6.40 -8.48
CA PRO A 292 -7.57 -5.72 -9.65
C PRO A 292 -8.56 -4.60 -9.31
N GLN A 293 -9.44 -4.81 -8.33
CA GLN A 293 -10.36 -3.77 -7.86
C GLN A 293 -9.62 -2.58 -7.23
N ALA A 294 -8.56 -2.83 -6.46
CA ALA A 294 -7.72 -1.77 -5.88
C ALA A 294 -7.02 -0.95 -6.97
N ILE A 295 -6.45 -1.61 -7.99
CA ILE A 295 -5.84 -0.95 -9.14
C ILE A 295 -6.88 -0.11 -9.89
N ASN A 296 -8.06 -0.65 -10.18
CA ASN A 296 -9.14 0.06 -10.86
C ASN A 296 -9.58 1.30 -10.09
N ARG A 297 -9.62 1.23 -8.75
CA ARG A 297 -9.89 2.39 -7.91
C ARG A 297 -8.81 3.45 -8.04
N ALA A 298 -7.53 3.06 -7.91
CA ALA A 298 -6.41 3.98 -8.04
C ALA A 298 -6.36 4.66 -9.42
N VAL A 299 -6.61 3.90 -10.49
CA VAL A 299 -6.67 4.42 -11.87
C VAL A 299 -7.85 5.38 -12.04
N SER A 300 -9.03 5.04 -11.51
CA SER A 300 -10.19 5.92 -11.56
C SER A 300 -9.96 7.25 -10.83
N GLU A 301 -9.34 7.21 -9.63
CA GLU A 301 -8.96 8.40 -8.87
C GLU A 301 -7.91 9.24 -9.63
N PHE A 302 -6.94 8.59 -10.27
CA PHE A 302 -5.96 9.28 -11.11
C PHE A 302 -6.61 9.99 -12.30
N ILE A 303 -7.48 9.33 -13.04
CA ILE A 303 -8.22 9.92 -14.17
C ILE A 303 -9.08 11.09 -13.70
N ALA A 304 -9.80 10.95 -12.59
CA ALA A 304 -10.63 12.01 -12.03
C ALA A 304 -9.82 13.26 -11.64
N SER A 305 -8.54 13.10 -11.30
CA SER A 305 -7.64 14.21 -10.95
C SER A 305 -7.18 15.05 -12.14
N TRP A 306 -7.38 14.61 -13.39
CA TRP A 306 -6.84 15.31 -14.57
C TRP A 306 -7.40 16.72 -14.72
N GLY A 307 -8.68 16.90 -14.41
CA GLY A 307 -9.36 18.20 -14.45
C GLY A 307 -9.18 19.09 -13.21
N ASP A 308 -8.51 18.58 -12.15
CA ASP A 308 -8.31 19.31 -10.88
C ASP A 308 -6.82 19.60 -10.62
N PRO A 309 -6.33 20.82 -10.95
CA PRO A 309 -4.95 21.21 -10.67
C PRO A 309 -4.60 21.17 -9.17
N SER A 310 -5.57 21.47 -8.29
CA SER A 310 -5.35 21.46 -6.84
C SER A 310 -5.17 20.04 -6.31
N ALA A 311 -5.98 19.08 -6.77
CA ALA A 311 -5.80 17.68 -6.44
C ALA A 311 -4.45 17.15 -6.93
N ALA A 312 -4.06 17.51 -8.16
CA ALA A 312 -2.76 17.14 -8.71
C ALA A 312 -1.59 17.71 -7.88
N ALA A 313 -1.67 18.97 -7.46
CA ALA A 313 -0.64 19.59 -6.62
C ALA A 313 -0.55 18.91 -5.25
N ARG A 314 -1.68 18.61 -4.59
CA ARG A 314 -1.72 17.88 -3.32
C ARG A 314 -1.12 16.48 -3.46
N SER A 315 -1.48 15.75 -4.52
CA SER A 315 -0.94 14.42 -4.80
C SER A 315 0.57 14.45 -5.04
N ALA A 316 1.06 15.40 -5.82
CA ALA A 316 2.49 15.58 -6.09
C ALA A 316 3.27 15.94 -4.81
N GLN A 317 2.73 16.83 -3.97
CA GLN A 317 3.33 17.21 -2.70
C GLN A 317 3.40 16.01 -1.74
N TRP A 318 2.31 15.24 -1.64
CA TRP A 318 2.24 14.03 -0.82
C TRP A 318 3.26 13.00 -1.30
N ALA A 319 3.26 12.66 -2.59
CA ALA A 319 4.19 11.71 -3.18
C ALA A 319 5.65 12.14 -2.97
N SER A 320 5.98 13.43 -3.15
CA SER A 320 7.34 13.96 -2.93
C SER A 320 7.77 13.81 -1.47
N GLY A 321 6.89 14.16 -0.54
CA GLY A 321 7.17 14.03 0.89
C GLY A 321 7.33 12.57 1.34
N LEU A 322 6.44 11.70 0.86
CA LEU A 322 6.46 10.27 1.17
C LEU A 322 7.69 9.57 0.58
N THR A 323 8.02 9.86 -0.67
CA THR A 323 9.19 9.29 -1.35
C THR A 323 10.48 9.69 -0.65
N ALA A 324 10.62 10.96 -0.23
CA ALA A 324 11.76 11.41 0.55
C ALA A 324 11.83 10.70 1.90
N PHE A 325 10.72 10.62 2.62
CA PHE A 325 10.65 9.93 3.91
C PHE A 325 10.99 8.44 3.79
N TRP A 326 10.42 7.75 2.82
CA TRP A 326 10.75 6.34 2.55
C TRP A 326 12.23 6.14 2.21
N HIS A 327 12.80 7.03 1.39
CA HIS A 327 14.21 6.97 1.02
C HIS A 327 15.12 7.12 2.25
N ASP A 328 14.83 8.09 3.13
CA ASP A 328 15.58 8.31 4.36
C ASP A 328 15.51 7.10 5.30
N VAL A 329 14.30 6.55 5.50
CA VAL A 329 14.09 5.37 6.34
C VAL A 329 14.77 4.14 5.74
N SER A 330 14.66 3.92 4.43
CA SER A 330 15.30 2.78 3.75
C SER A 330 16.82 2.88 3.77
N THR A 331 17.37 4.08 3.65
CA THR A 331 18.81 4.34 3.77
C THR A 331 19.29 4.04 5.19
N ALA A 332 18.56 4.48 6.21
CA ALA A 332 18.88 4.20 7.61
C ALA A 332 18.74 2.71 7.95
N LEU A 333 17.77 2.02 7.36
CA LEU A 333 17.57 0.57 7.50
C LEU A 333 18.77 -0.20 6.95
N GLY A 334 19.39 0.29 5.88
CA GLY A 334 20.55 -0.31 5.21
C GLY A 334 20.18 -1.44 4.24
N SER A 335 21.19 -2.05 3.66
CA SER A 335 21.02 -3.13 2.68
C SER A 335 20.30 -4.33 3.30
N PRO A 336 19.39 -4.98 2.57
CA PRO A 336 18.72 -6.18 3.04
C PRO A 336 19.70 -7.34 3.20
N GLU A 337 19.43 -8.19 4.17
CA GLU A 337 20.11 -9.48 4.30
C GLU A 337 19.61 -10.41 3.19
N LEU A 338 20.56 -11.08 2.50
CA LEU A 338 20.20 -12.09 1.53
C LEU A 338 19.86 -13.40 2.23
N ILE A 339 18.70 -13.95 1.92
CA ILE A 339 18.22 -15.23 2.45
C ILE A 339 17.89 -16.18 1.29
N TYR A 340 17.98 -17.47 1.54
CA TYR A 340 17.76 -18.54 0.55
C TYR A 340 16.89 -19.67 1.16
N PRO A 341 15.75 -19.37 1.77
CA PRO A 341 14.87 -20.39 2.31
C PRO A 341 14.18 -21.17 1.17
N ASP A 342 13.86 -22.42 1.46
CA ASP A 342 12.92 -23.18 0.65
C ASP A 342 11.49 -22.62 0.79
N ALA A 343 10.62 -22.92 -0.18
CA ALA A 343 9.21 -22.60 -0.08
C ALA A 343 8.61 -23.30 1.16
N PRO A 344 7.90 -22.58 2.04
CA PRO A 344 7.31 -23.22 3.22
C PRO A 344 6.23 -24.21 2.78
N PRO A 345 6.15 -25.38 3.43
CA PRO A 345 5.05 -26.32 3.16
C PRO A 345 3.71 -25.69 3.56
N PRO A 346 2.64 -25.98 2.82
CA PRO A 346 1.31 -25.52 3.20
C PRO A 346 0.94 -26.16 4.56
N LEU A 347 0.36 -25.33 5.45
CA LEU A 347 -0.09 -25.75 6.76
C LEU A 347 -1.62 -25.59 6.84
N ASP A 348 -2.34 -26.70 6.96
CA ASP A 348 -3.76 -26.69 7.25
C ASP A 348 -3.98 -26.62 8.77
N LEU A 349 -4.24 -25.40 9.26
CA LEU A 349 -4.45 -25.19 10.69
C LEU A 349 -5.71 -25.91 11.19
N ALA A 350 -6.77 -25.99 10.38
CA ALA A 350 -8.01 -26.67 10.74
C ALA A 350 -7.79 -28.18 10.95
N ALA A 351 -6.90 -28.79 10.16
CA ALA A 351 -6.52 -30.19 10.35
C ALA A 351 -5.65 -30.43 11.60
N LEU A 352 -4.87 -29.42 12.02
CA LEU A 352 -3.99 -29.53 13.20
C LEU A 352 -4.70 -29.23 14.52
N LEU A 353 -5.75 -28.43 14.49
CA LEU A 353 -6.43 -27.93 15.67
C LEU A 353 -7.95 -28.26 15.60
N PRO A 354 -8.30 -29.58 15.51
CA PRO A 354 -9.69 -29.98 15.57
C PRO A 354 -10.30 -29.53 16.90
N GLY A 355 -11.40 -28.80 16.85
CA GLY A 355 -12.08 -28.27 18.04
C GLY A 355 -11.74 -26.83 18.44
N ILE A 356 -10.91 -26.11 17.70
CA ILE A 356 -10.87 -24.64 17.83
C ILE A 356 -12.17 -24.07 17.27
N GLY A 357 -13.12 -23.81 18.11
CA GLY A 357 -14.45 -23.29 17.74
C GLY A 357 -15.59 -23.96 18.49
N GLU A 358 -15.34 -25.07 19.16
CA GLU A 358 -16.32 -25.78 19.99
C GLU A 358 -16.18 -25.45 21.49
N HIS A 359 -15.96 -24.18 21.85
CA HIS A 359 -16.23 -23.78 23.24
C HIS A 359 -17.59 -23.09 23.29
N PRO A 360 -18.48 -23.59 24.17
CA PRO A 360 -19.84 -23.09 24.34
C PRO A 360 -19.88 -21.66 24.86
#